data_6acf6dc627a0109eaadb74555132e08f
#
_entry.id   6acf6dc627a0109eaadb74555132e08f
#
_cell.length_a   1.000
_cell.length_b   1.000
_cell.length_c   1.000
_cell.angle_alpha   90.00
_cell.angle_beta   90.00
_cell.angle_gamma   90.00
#
_symmetry.space_group_name_H-M   'P 1'
#
loop_
_entity.id
_entity.type
_entity.pdbx_description
1 polymer ?
#
loop_
_entity_poly.entity_id
_entity_poly.type
_entity_poly.pdbx_seq_one_letter_code
_entity_poly.pdbx_strand_id
1 'polypeptide(L)'
;YSLPRVYQQPSFRQLIHCYFGLRLPNIKVAITGSGRVAHGLLEIMNLLGIIEVEPDEYLSRNFSYPVFTQLKGNALYQHKLNGSYRREDFHRNPGQYDCIFKPFLKTTDILLNGIFWDSRMPRLFEWEDLQSADFRIQTIADITDDKGGSIPCNLGDSAMEDPVYGVDKISQQKTAPYLPGSIDVMAVGNLPNELPRDASRYFGEQLIKSVLEDLFKKGSPVIERATMVRDGRI
;
A
#
# COMPACT_ATOMS: atom_id res chain seq x y z
N TYR A 1 -17.22 3.46 -14.60
CA TYR A 1 -16.15 3.04 -15.51
C TYR A 1 -16.15 1.53 -15.60
N SER A 2 -16.10 0.98 -16.83
CA SER A 2 -15.89 -0.45 -17.06
C SER A 2 -14.42 -0.66 -17.38
N LEU A 3 -13.61 -0.99 -16.37
CA LEU A 3 -12.20 -1.32 -16.53
C LEU A 3 -12.04 -2.85 -16.61
N PRO A 4 -11.19 -3.36 -17.50
CA PRO A 4 -10.88 -4.79 -17.51
C PRO A 4 -10.12 -5.16 -16.23
N ARG A 5 -10.29 -6.40 -15.79
CA ARG A 5 -9.48 -6.94 -14.69
C ARG A 5 -8.02 -6.99 -15.10
N VAL A 6 -7.12 -6.68 -14.16
CA VAL A 6 -5.68 -6.60 -14.42
C VAL A 6 -5.14 -7.93 -14.92
N TYR A 7 -5.50 -9.05 -14.28
CA TYR A 7 -5.06 -10.40 -14.68
C TYR A 7 -5.52 -10.85 -16.06
N GLN A 8 -6.53 -10.18 -16.63
CA GLN A 8 -6.98 -10.43 -18.02
C GLN A 8 -6.10 -9.72 -19.06
N GLN A 9 -5.20 -8.85 -18.61
CA GLN A 9 -4.31 -8.10 -19.49
C GLN A 9 -3.01 -8.90 -19.74
N PRO A 10 -2.55 -8.96 -20.97
CA PRO A 10 -1.33 -9.72 -21.30
C PRO A 10 -0.05 -9.13 -20.71
N SER A 11 -0.04 -7.82 -20.44
CA SER A 11 1.11 -7.10 -19.91
C SER A 11 0.73 -5.73 -19.31
N PHE A 12 1.61 -5.18 -18.49
CA PHE A 12 1.49 -3.82 -17.97
C PHE A 12 1.36 -2.77 -19.09
N ARG A 13 2.11 -2.93 -20.19
CA ARG A 13 2.01 -2.04 -21.34
C ARG A 13 0.61 -1.98 -21.93
N GLN A 14 -0.07 -3.12 -22.03
CA GLN A 14 -1.44 -3.17 -22.53
C GLN A 14 -2.45 -2.65 -21.51
N LEU A 15 -2.22 -2.92 -20.23
CA LEU A 15 -3.03 -2.36 -19.14
C LEU A 15 -3.04 -0.83 -19.18
N ILE A 16 -1.89 -0.18 -19.38
CA ILE A 16 -1.79 1.29 -19.46
C ILE A 16 -2.72 1.85 -20.54
N HIS A 17 -2.87 1.18 -21.69
CA HIS A 17 -3.76 1.65 -22.74
C HIS A 17 -5.23 1.71 -22.30
N CYS A 18 -5.64 0.89 -21.33
CA CYS A 18 -6.99 0.93 -20.77
C CYS A 18 -7.24 2.17 -19.91
N TYR A 19 -6.20 2.84 -19.45
CA TYR A 19 -6.28 4.03 -18.60
C TYR A 19 -6.27 5.34 -19.39
N PHE A 20 -5.93 5.32 -20.68
CA PHE A 20 -5.93 6.53 -21.49
C PHE A 20 -7.34 7.10 -21.62
N GLY A 21 -7.47 8.38 -21.32
CA GLY A 21 -8.74 9.11 -21.41
C GLY A 21 -9.70 8.87 -20.24
N LEU A 22 -9.30 8.15 -19.20
CA LEU A 22 -10.05 8.08 -17.96
C LEU A 22 -10.18 9.49 -17.35
N ARG A 23 -11.41 9.89 -17.09
CA ARG A 23 -11.70 11.11 -16.33
C ARG A 23 -12.19 10.72 -14.96
N LEU A 24 -11.30 10.80 -13.98
CA LEU A 24 -11.65 10.52 -12.59
C LEU A 24 -12.42 11.70 -11.98
N PRO A 25 -13.33 11.45 -11.05
CA PRO A 25 -13.99 12.51 -10.29
C PRO A 25 -12.98 13.25 -9.39
N ASN A 26 -13.43 14.30 -8.72
CA ASN A 26 -12.61 15.08 -7.78
C ASN A 26 -12.35 14.30 -6.49
N ILE A 27 -11.51 13.28 -6.57
CA ILE A 27 -11.13 12.42 -5.44
C ILE A 27 -9.79 12.83 -4.86
N LYS A 28 -9.63 12.58 -3.58
CA LYS A 28 -8.37 12.72 -2.84
C LYS A 28 -7.82 11.34 -2.48
N VAL A 29 -6.62 11.04 -2.98
CA VAL A 29 -5.93 9.77 -2.74
C VAL A 29 -4.75 9.99 -1.80
N ALA A 30 -4.67 9.25 -0.71
CA ALA A 30 -3.50 9.22 0.14
C ALA A 30 -2.68 7.95 -0.14
N ILE A 31 -1.37 8.11 -0.33
CA ILE A 31 -0.42 7.01 -0.52
C ILE A 31 0.52 7.00 0.67
N THR A 32 0.61 5.88 1.39
CA THR A 32 1.53 5.74 2.51
C THR A 32 2.75 4.93 2.12
N GLY A 33 3.93 5.38 2.60
CA GLY A 33 5.19 4.69 2.37
C GLY A 33 6.13 5.39 1.39
N SER A 34 7.38 4.89 1.37
CA SER A 34 8.47 5.41 0.52
C SER A 34 9.31 4.31 -0.12
N GLY A 35 8.85 3.06 -0.03
CA GLY A 35 9.52 1.90 -0.60
C GLY A 35 9.14 1.64 -2.06
N ARG A 36 9.53 0.49 -2.57
CA ARG A 36 9.26 0.06 -3.96
C ARG A 36 7.76 0.03 -4.28
N VAL A 37 6.93 -0.41 -3.33
CA VAL A 37 5.47 -0.42 -3.49
C VAL A 37 4.94 0.99 -3.71
N ALA A 38 5.32 1.93 -2.83
CA ALA A 38 4.90 3.33 -2.98
C ALA A 38 5.36 3.93 -4.31
N HIS A 39 6.58 3.65 -4.77
CA HIS A 39 7.06 4.11 -6.08
C HIS A 39 6.20 3.58 -7.23
N GLY A 40 5.80 2.30 -7.19
CA GLY A 40 4.87 1.74 -8.18
C GLY A 40 3.50 2.43 -8.17
N LEU A 41 2.97 2.76 -6.98
CA LEU A 41 1.73 3.53 -6.85
C LEU A 41 1.86 4.93 -7.44
N LEU A 42 2.97 5.64 -7.18
CA LEU A 42 3.24 6.96 -7.76
C LEU A 42 3.32 6.90 -9.30
N GLU A 43 3.94 5.85 -9.86
CA GLU A 43 3.98 5.64 -11.31
C GLU A 43 2.56 5.55 -11.89
N ILE A 44 1.67 4.78 -11.27
CA ILE A 44 0.27 4.66 -11.70
C ILE A 44 -0.48 5.99 -11.56
N MET A 45 -0.31 6.73 -10.45
CA MET A 45 -0.95 8.04 -10.29
C MET A 45 -0.53 9.01 -11.42
N ASN A 46 0.75 9.05 -11.74
CA ASN A 46 1.27 9.88 -12.82
C ASN A 46 0.72 9.44 -14.19
N LEU A 47 0.64 8.14 -14.46
CA LEU A 47 0.05 7.59 -15.69
C LEU A 47 -1.44 7.95 -15.83
N LEU A 48 -2.16 8.02 -14.72
CA LEU A 48 -3.57 8.45 -14.68
C LEU A 48 -3.74 9.97 -14.76
N GLY A 49 -2.64 10.74 -14.73
CA GLY A 49 -2.69 12.20 -14.74
C GLY A 49 -3.24 12.80 -13.45
N ILE A 50 -3.17 12.07 -12.34
CA ILE A 50 -3.56 12.58 -11.02
C ILE A 50 -2.42 13.46 -10.49
N ILE A 51 -2.74 14.64 -9.98
CA ILE A 51 -1.75 15.64 -9.57
C ILE A 51 -1.29 15.37 -8.13
N GLU A 52 0.03 15.33 -7.93
CA GLU A 52 0.62 15.29 -6.59
C GLU A 52 0.52 16.67 -5.93
N VAL A 53 0.13 16.69 -4.66
CA VAL A 53 0.10 17.89 -3.82
C VAL A 53 0.77 17.60 -2.48
N GLU A 54 1.36 18.65 -1.88
CA GLU A 54 1.98 18.53 -0.56
C GLU A 54 0.93 18.20 0.52
N PRO A 55 1.31 17.48 1.60
CA PRO A 55 0.39 17.08 2.66
C PRO A 55 -0.42 18.23 3.27
N ASP A 56 0.20 19.38 3.50
CA ASP A 56 -0.47 20.56 4.07
C ASP A 56 -1.51 21.15 3.09
N GLU A 57 -1.18 21.20 1.82
CA GLU A 57 -2.10 21.63 0.77
C GLU A 57 -3.26 20.64 0.61
N TYR A 58 -2.96 19.34 0.66
CA TYR A 58 -3.95 18.27 0.62
C TYR A 58 -4.98 18.40 1.76
N LEU A 59 -4.53 18.73 2.97
CA LEU A 59 -5.42 18.89 4.12
C LEU A 59 -6.25 20.17 4.06
N SER A 60 -5.68 21.28 3.57
CA SER A 60 -6.26 22.61 3.71
C SER A 60 -7.10 23.06 2.51
N ARG A 61 -6.94 22.44 1.32
CA ARG A 61 -7.59 22.89 0.08
C ARG A 61 -8.58 21.88 -0.48
N ASN A 62 -9.59 22.41 -1.16
CA ASN A 62 -10.48 21.65 -2.04
C ASN A 62 -9.99 21.79 -3.49
N PHE A 63 -10.09 20.71 -4.25
CA PHE A 63 -9.66 20.65 -5.65
C PHE A 63 -10.83 20.32 -6.56
N SER A 64 -10.84 20.88 -7.77
CA SER A 64 -11.82 20.58 -8.83
C SER A 64 -11.37 19.44 -9.76
N TYR A 65 -10.29 18.76 -9.41
CA TYR A 65 -9.67 17.66 -10.13
C TYR A 65 -9.10 16.64 -9.14
N PRO A 66 -8.84 15.39 -9.55
CA PRO A 66 -8.29 14.38 -8.67
C PRO A 66 -6.84 14.75 -8.27
N VAL A 67 -6.54 14.55 -6.98
CA VAL A 67 -5.21 14.78 -6.43
C VAL A 67 -4.76 13.61 -5.57
N PHE A 68 -3.45 13.44 -5.43
CA PHE A 68 -2.89 12.54 -4.44
C PHE A 68 -1.81 13.22 -3.60
N THR A 69 -1.54 12.65 -2.43
CA THR A 69 -0.40 13.03 -1.58
C THR A 69 0.34 11.79 -1.13
N GLN A 70 1.68 11.88 -1.06
CA GLN A 70 2.52 10.83 -0.52
C GLN A 70 2.88 11.13 0.94
N LEU A 71 2.49 10.24 1.85
CA LEU A 71 2.77 10.33 3.28
C LEU A 71 3.93 9.41 3.65
N LYS A 72 5.05 10.01 4.01
CA LYS A 72 6.30 9.32 4.37
C LYS A 72 7.11 10.11 5.38
N GLY A 73 7.95 9.43 6.14
CA GLY A 73 8.84 10.10 7.10
C GLY A 73 8.09 11.01 8.07
N ASN A 74 8.49 12.28 8.17
CA ASN A 74 7.86 13.28 9.04
C ASN A 74 6.39 13.56 8.73
N ALA A 75 5.92 13.28 7.52
CA ALA A 75 4.52 13.46 7.16
C ALA A 75 3.63 12.30 7.65
N LEU A 76 4.22 11.22 8.16
CA LEU A 76 3.49 10.04 8.63
C LEU A 76 3.81 9.65 10.08
N TYR A 77 5.05 9.86 10.53
CA TYR A 77 5.50 9.49 11.87
C TYR A 77 6.29 10.59 12.53
N GLN A 78 6.09 10.78 13.83
CA GLN A 78 6.82 11.75 14.65
C GLN A 78 7.29 11.10 15.94
N HIS A 79 8.55 11.36 16.31
CA HIS A 79 9.10 10.92 17.59
C HIS A 79 8.42 11.65 18.74
N LYS A 80 7.94 10.91 19.74
CA LYS A 80 7.12 11.39 20.87
C LYS A 80 7.75 12.54 21.66
N LEU A 81 9.09 12.59 21.74
CA LEU A 81 9.78 13.60 22.54
C LEU A 81 10.11 14.88 21.78
N ASN A 82 10.43 14.80 20.49
CA ASN A 82 10.99 15.94 19.75
C ASN A 82 10.33 16.20 18.38
N GLY A 83 9.30 15.40 18.01
CA GLY A 83 8.57 15.57 16.75
C GLY A 83 9.36 15.25 15.48
N SER A 84 10.65 14.89 15.58
CA SER A 84 11.47 14.57 14.40
C SER A 84 11.25 13.13 13.93
N TYR A 85 11.64 12.85 12.69
CA TYR A 85 11.68 11.49 12.16
C TYR A 85 13.09 11.14 11.71
N ARG A 86 13.58 9.99 12.14
CA ARG A 86 14.84 9.40 11.69
C ARG A 86 14.57 7.95 11.31
N ARG A 87 14.74 7.62 10.04
CA ARG A 87 14.38 6.30 9.48
C ARG A 87 15.03 5.15 10.24
N GLU A 88 16.34 5.22 10.49
CA GLU A 88 17.07 4.15 11.18
C GLU A 88 16.60 3.97 12.62
N ASP A 89 16.31 5.08 13.32
CA ASP A 89 15.80 5.04 14.67
C ASP A 89 14.38 4.51 14.71
N PHE A 90 13.50 4.95 13.80
CA PHE A 90 12.14 4.43 13.67
C PHE A 90 12.12 2.91 13.51
N HIS A 91 12.97 2.34 12.66
CA HIS A 91 13.03 0.89 12.48
C HIS A 91 13.58 0.13 13.69
N ARG A 92 14.45 0.74 14.49
CA ARG A 92 14.97 0.14 15.73
C ARG A 92 14.01 0.26 16.89
N ASN A 93 13.40 1.43 17.04
CA ASN A 93 12.61 1.85 18.18
C ASN A 93 11.22 2.40 17.78
N PRO A 94 10.38 1.66 17.02
CA PRO A 94 9.13 2.20 16.47
C PRO A 94 8.15 2.63 17.57
N GLY A 95 8.18 2.03 18.75
CA GLY A 95 7.35 2.41 19.89
C GLY A 95 7.62 3.81 20.46
N GLN A 96 8.71 4.47 20.04
CA GLN A 96 9.00 5.87 20.41
C GLN A 96 8.36 6.89 19.45
N TYR A 97 7.64 6.41 18.45
CA TYR A 97 6.99 7.25 17.45
C TYR A 97 5.48 7.14 17.51
N ASP A 98 4.80 8.22 17.20
CA ASP A 98 3.38 8.27 16.93
C ASP A 98 3.12 8.36 15.43
N CYS A 99 2.04 7.75 14.98
CA CYS A 99 1.52 7.95 13.64
C CYS A 99 0.64 9.20 13.62
N ILE A 100 0.89 10.10 12.66
CA ILE A 100 0.16 11.36 12.51
C ILE A 100 -0.82 11.35 11.33
N PHE A 101 -1.30 10.17 10.94
CA PHE A 101 -2.22 9.99 9.81
C PHE A 101 -3.66 10.51 10.09
N LYS A 102 -4.07 10.62 11.36
CA LYS A 102 -5.47 10.96 11.73
C LYS A 102 -6.07 12.19 11.03
N PRO A 103 -5.37 13.31 10.81
CA PRO A 103 -5.94 14.45 10.07
C PRO A 103 -6.38 14.10 8.64
N PHE A 104 -5.77 13.08 8.02
CA PHE A 104 -6.08 12.65 6.66
C PHE A 104 -7.36 11.82 6.56
N LEU A 105 -7.85 11.24 7.66
CA LEU A 105 -9.08 10.43 7.70
C LEU A 105 -10.31 11.18 7.18
N LYS A 106 -10.38 12.49 7.45
CA LYS A 106 -11.52 13.35 7.07
C LYS A 106 -11.41 13.97 5.68
N THR A 107 -10.28 13.83 5.01
CA THR A 107 -10.05 14.46 3.70
C THR A 107 -9.78 13.46 2.58
N THR A 108 -9.46 12.22 2.90
CA THR A 108 -9.09 11.16 1.97
C THR A 108 -10.31 10.36 1.54
N ASP A 109 -10.47 10.13 0.24
CA ASP A 109 -11.50 9.24 -0.31
C ASP A 109 -10.96 7.82 -0.50
N ILE A 110 -9.70 7.70 -0.97
CA ILE A 110 -9.02 6.42 -1.24
C ILE A 110 -7.66 6.39 -0.53
N LEU A 111 -7.42 5.36 0.24
CA LEU A 111 -6.12 5.07 0.85
C LEU A 111 -5.41 3.93 0.13
N LEU A 112 -4.19 4.18 -0.33
CA LEU A 112 -3.28 3.18 -0.90
C LEU A 112 -2.15 2.96 0.09
N ASN A 113 -2.21 1.86 0.84
CA ASN A 113 -1.26 1.55 1.90
C ASN A 113 -0.11 0.68 1.38
N GLY A 114 1.09 1.24 1.34
CA GLY A 114 2.32 0.58 0.89
C GLY A 114 3.50 0.75 1.86
N ILE A 115 3.22 0.89 3.16
CA ILE A 115 4.27 0.95 4.18
C ILE A 115 4.82 -0.45 4.48
N PHE A 116 6.05 -0.51 4.98
CA PHE A 116 6.48 -1.67 5.77
C PHE A 116 5.92 -1.51 7.18
N TRP A 117 5.32 -2.56 7.72
CA TRP A 117 4.77 -2.57 9.08
C TRP A 117 5.15 -3.83 9.83
N ASP A 118 5.31 -3.73 11.13
CA ASP A 118 5.37 -4.84 12.09
C ASP A 118 4.60 -4.46 13.38
N SER A 119 4.28 -5.43 14.20
CA SER A 119 3.42 -5.27 15.39
C SER A 119 3.94 -4.27 16.44
N ARG A 120 5.18 -3.81 16.34
CA ARG A 120 5.78 -2.79 17.22
C ARG A 120 5.54 -1.37 16.71
N MET A 121 5.14 -1.24 15.45
CA MET A 121 4.89 0.06 14.80
C MET A 121 3.47 0.55 15.11
N PRO A 122 3.25 1.87 15.24
CA PRO A 122 1.91 2.41 15.38
C PRO A 122 1.09 2.17 14.10
N ARG A 123 -0.20 1.91 14.28
CA ARG A 123 -1.16 1.81 13.19
C ARG A 123 -1.42 3.17 12.56
N LEU A 124 -1.97 3.19 11.35
CA LEU A 124 -2.40 4.42 10.70
C LEU A 124 -3.61 5.05 11.41
N PHE A 125 -4.52 4.21 11.86
CA PHE A 125 -5.70 4.56 12.65
C PHE A 125 -6.20 3.33 13.43
N GLU A 126 -7.15 3.52 14.33
CA GLU A 126 -7.73 2.45 15.15
C GLU A 126 -9.19 2.20 14.76
N TRP A 127 -9.79 1.12 15.28
CA TRP A 127 -11.21 0.78 15.01
C TRP A 127 -12.18 1.88 15.41
N GLU A 128 -11.90 2.57 16.49
CA GLU A 128 -12.71 3.68 16.99
C GLU A 128 -12.75 4.84 16.00
N ASP A 129 -11.67 5.06 15.26
CA ASP A 129 -11.59 6.12 14.25
C ASP A 129 -12.58 5.88 13.09
N LEU A 130 -12.87 4.59 12.74
CA LEU A 130 -13.80 4.24 11.66
C LEU A 130 -15.25 4.65 11.98
N GLN A 131 -15.60 4.73 13.26
CA GLN A 131 -16.95 5.10 13.72
C GLN A 131 -17.14 6.61 13.79
N SER A 132 -16.07 7.39 13.61
CA SER A 132 -16.15 8.85 13.58
C SER A 132 -16.97 9.33 12.38
N ALA A 133 -17.81 10.34 12.61
CA ALA A 133 -18.54 11.01 11.52
C ALA A 133 -17.58 11.68 10.50
N ASP A 134 -16.37 11.98 10.93
CA ASP A 134 -15.33 12.58 10.07
C ASP A 134 -14.53 11.54 9.26
N PHE A 135 -14.77 10.23 9.44
CA PHE A 135 -14.07 9.19 8.69
C PHE A 135 -14.61 9.12 7.26
N ARG A 136 -13.85 9.68 6.32
CA ARG A 136 -14.27 9.85 4.94
C ARG A 136 -13.79 8.73 3.99
N ILE A 137 -12.76 7.98 4.36
CA ILE A 137 -12.18 6.95 3.48
C ILE A 137 -13.25 5.91 3.13
N GLN A 138 -13.47 5.71 1.83
CA GLN A 138 -14.44 4.75 1.30
C GLN A 138 -13.76 3.47 0.80
N THR A 139 -12.53 3.60 0.29
CA THR A 139 -11.78 2.48 -0.28
C THR A 139 -10.35 2.45 0.24
N ILE A 140 -9.90 1.28 0.64
CA ILE A 140 -8.54 1.02 1.09
C ILE A 140 -7.94 -0.10 0.24
N ALA A 141 -6.85 0.17 -0.45
CA ALA A 141 -5.98 -0.86 -1.01
C ALA A 141 -4.82 -1.09 -0.04
N ASP A 142 -4.89 -2.16 0.73
CA ASP A 142 -3.86 -2.53 1.69
C ASP A 142 -2.84 -3.49 1.04
N ILE A 143 -1.79 -2.90 0.44
CA ILE A 143 -0.73 -3.66 -0.23
C ILE A 143 0.30 -4.18 0.78
N THR A 144 0.31 -3.63 1.99
CA THR A 144 1.08 -4.14 3.13
C THR A 144 0.56 -5.52 3.55
N ASP A 145 -0.76 -5.69 3.49
CA ASP A 145 -1.49 -6.96 3.61
C ASP A 145 -1.25 -7.74 4.92
N ASP A 146 -1.13 -7.02 6.02
CA ASP A 146 -1.07 -7.61 7.36
C ASP A 146 -2.46 -7.58 8.00
N LYS A 147 -3.07 -8.74 8.20
CA LYS A 147 -4.39 -8.87 8.85
C LYS A 147 -4.40 -8.18 10.22
N GLY A 148 -5.29 -7.18 10.38
CA GLY A 148 -5.37 -6.38 11.60
C GLY A 148 -4.08 -5.62 11.90
N GLY A 149 -3.24 -5.37 10.88
CA GLY A 149 -1.96 -4.70 10.97
C GLY A 149 -2.08 -3.17 11.00
N SER A 150 -1.33 -2.50 10.14
CA SER A 150 -1.38 -1.03 10.03
C SER A 150 -2.77 -0.49 9.70
N ILE A 151 -3.58 -1.30 9.04
CA ILE A 151 -5.00 -1.07 8.72
C ILE A 151 -5.84 -2.03 9.58
N PRO A 152 -6.51 -1.58 10.63
CA PRO A 152 -7.26 -2.46 11.54
C PRO A 152 -8.40 -3.18 10.84
N CYS A 153 -9.03 -2.57 9.83
CA CYS A 153 -10.10 -3.16 9.05
C CYS A 153 -9.64 -4.08 7.91
N ASN A 154 -8.35 -4.39 7.80
CA ASN A 154 -7.90 -5.54 7.02
C ASN A 154 -8.26 -6.82 7.79
N LEU A 155 -9.30 -7.52 7.33
CA LEU A 155 -9.82 -8.75 7.96
C LEU A 155 -9.22 -10.03 7.34
N GLY A 156 -8.15 -9.88 6.58
CA GLY A 156 -7.40 -10.95 5.91
C GLY A 156 -7.65 -11.00 4.41
N ASP A 157 -6.85 -11.84 3.75
CA ASP A 157 -6.70 -11.92 2.31
C ASP A 157 -8.04 -12.06 1.57
N SER A 158 -8.06 -11.47 0.38
CA SER A 158 -9.07 -11.69 -0.65
C SER A 158 -8.46 -12.40 -1.86
N ALA A 159 -9.31 -13.05 -2.63
CA ALA A 159 -8.88 -13.72 -3.85
C ALA A 159 -8.67 -12.70 -4.99
N MET A 160 -7.78 -13.04 -5.92
CA MET A 160 -7.53 -12.20 -7.11
C MET A 160 -8.80 -12.05 -7.96
N GLU A 161 -9.64 -13.08 -8.04
CA GLU A 161 -10.90 -13.08 -8.76
C GLU A 161 -11.96 -12.19 -8.08
N ASP A 162 -11.92 -12.09 -6.74
CA ASP A 162 -12.79 -11.26 -5.92
C ASP A 162 -11.96 -10.50 -4.88
N PRO A 163 -11.24 -9.43 -5.32
CA PRO A 163 -10.20 -8.81 -4.52
C PRO A 163 -10.69 -7.83 -3.47
N VAL A 164 -11.99 -7.48 -3.47
CA VAL A 164 -12.55 -6.45 -2.60
C VAL A 164 -13.67 -7.01 -1.76
N TYR A 165 -13.62 -6.77 -0.47
CA TYR A 165 -14.74 -7.00 0.44
C TYR A 165 -15.12 -5.71 1.17
N GLY A 166 -16.38 -5.62 1.58
CA GLY A 166 -16.83 -4.56 2.46
C GLY A 166 -16.48 -4.87 3.92
N VAL A 167 -16.36 -3.83 4.72
CA VAL A 167 -16.24 -3.93 6.19
C VAL A 167 -17.26 -3.02 6.83
N ASP A 168 -18.14 -3.62 7.62
CA ASP A 168 -19.10 -2.86 8.44
C ASP A 168 -18.37 -2.23 9.63
N LYS A 169 -18.49 -0.91 9.75
CA LYS A 169 -17.76 -0.11 10.75
C LYS A 169 -18.19 -0.38 12.20
N ILE A 170 -19.41 -0.88 12.39
CA ILE A 170 -20.01 -1.11 13.72
C ILE A 170 -19.78 -2.53 14.17
N SER A 171 -20.19 -3.50 13.35
CA SER A 171 -20.05 -4.93 13.68
C SER A 171 -18.62 -5.45 13.50
N GLN A 172 -17.77 -4.71 12.80
CA GLN A 172 -16.37 -5.09 12.49
C GLN A 172 -16.27 -6.40 11.70
N GLN A 173 -17.30 -6.71 10.90
CA GLN A 173 -17.37 -7.95 10.13
C GLN A 173 -17.25 -7.68 8.63
N LYS A 174 -16.77 -8.71 7.90
CA LYS A 174 -16.81 -8.69 6.42
C LYS A 174 -18.26 -8.63 5.94
N THR A 175 -18.50 -7.83 4.92
CA THR A 175 -19.76 -7.71 4.19
C THR A 175 -19.50 -7.81 2.68
N ALA A 176 -20.56 -7.78 1.88
CA ALA A 176 -20.42 -7.57 0.45
C ALA A 176 -19.77 -6.18 0.20
N PRO A 177 -18.94 -6.04 -0.83
CA PRO A 177 -18.35 -4.74 -1.18
C PRO A 177 -19.41 -3.76 -1.70
N TYR A 178 -19.05 -2.49 -1.72
CA TYR A 178 -19.83 -1.38 -2.29
C TYR A 178 -21.18 -1.11 -1.59
N LEU A 179 -21.33 -1.55 -0.35
CA LEU A 179 -22.52 -1.22 0.43
C LEU A 179 -22.42 0.19 1.03
N PRO A 180 -23.53 0.95 1.06
CA PRO A 180 -23.56 2.23 1.75
C PRO A 180 -23.15 2.10 3.22
N GLY A 181 -22.21 2.93 3.66
CA GLY A 181 -21.72 2.93 5.05
C GLY A 181 -20.64 1.91 5.37
N SER A 182 -20.32 0.98 4.48
CA SER A 182 -19.16 0.10 4.60
C SER A 182 -17.88 0.77 4.07
N ILE A 183 -16.74 0.19 4.39
CA ILE A 183 -15.44 0.51 3.78
C ILE A 183 -15.07 -0.66 2.89
N ASP A 184 -14.70 -0.36 1.65
CA ASP A 184 -14.19 -1.37 0.72
C ASP A 184 -12.69 -1.59 0.96
N VAL A 185 -12.31 -2.83 1.20
CA VAL A 185 -10.91 -3.22 1.45
C VAL A 185 -10.45 -4.21 0.38
N MET A 186 -9.37 -3.88 -0.28
CA MET A 186 -8.60 -4.79 -1.13
C MET A 186 -7.35 -5.21 -0.36
N ALA A 187 -7.21 -6.51 -0.12
CA ALA A 187 -6.07 -7.14 0.54
C ALA A 187 -5.77 -8.47 -0.16
N VAL A 188 -5.02 -8.40 -1.25
CA VAL A 188 -4.68 -9.56 -2.07
C VAL A 188 -3.23 -9.96 -1.79
N GLY A 189 -3.01 -11.10 -1.16
CA GLY A 189 -1.69 -11.54 -0.71
C GLY A 189 -0.70 -11.86 -1.83
N ASN A 190 -1.16 -12.08 -3.06
CA ASN A 190 -0.29 -12.40 -4.19
C ASN A 190 -0.56 -11.48 -5.41
N LEU A 191 -0.46 -10.18 -5.20
CA LEU A 191 -0.61 -9.16 -6.25
C LEU A 191 0.27 -9.38 -7.50
N PRO A 192 1.50 -9.93 -7.43
CA PRO A 192 2.28 -10.22 -8.64
C PRO A 192 1.58 -11.14 -9.65
N ASN A 193 0.64 -11.97 -9.21
CA ASN A 193 -0.15 -12.83 -10.10
C ASN A 193 -1.16 -12.06 -10.97
N GLU A 194 -1.45 -10.80 -10.66
CA GLU A 194 -2.27 -9.94 -11.52
C GLU A 194 -1.59 -9.67 -12.88
N LEU A 195 -0.24 -9.59 -12.92
CA LEU A 195 0.55 -9.44 -14.14
C LEU A 195 1.74 -10.42 -14.14
N PRO A 196 1.49 -11.73 -14.24
CA PRO A 196 2.49 -12.76 -13.96
C PRO A 196 3.68 -12.73 -14.92
N ARG A 197 3.50 -12.32 -16.17
CA ARG A 197 4.59 -12.22 -17.14
C ARG A 197 5.56 -11.09 -16.80
N ASP A 198 5.03 -9.92 -16.43
CA ASP A 198 5.85 -8.77 -16.03
C ASP A 198 6.53 -9.04 -14.69
N ALA A 199 5.80 -9.60 -13.71
CA ALA A 199 6.34 -9.98 -12.42
C ALA A 199 7.47 -11.03 -12.54
N SER A 200 7.26 -12.10 -13.33
CA SER A 200 8.28 -13.13 -13.56
C SER A 200 9.51 -12.60 -14.28
N ARG A 201 9.32 -11.73 -15.26
CA ARG A 201 10.43 -11.08 -15.97
C ARG A 201 11.27 -10.24 -14.98
N TYR A 202 10.61 -9.36 -14.23
CA TYR A 202 11.29 -8.51 -13.24
C TYR A 202 12.04 -9.34 -12.20
N PHE A 203 11.39 -10.37 -11.65
CA PHE A 203 12.02 -11.28 -10.69
C PHE A 203 13.26 -11.98 -11.29
N GLY A 204 13.14 -12.52 -12.51
CA GLY A 204 14.24 -13.17 -13.21
C GLY A 204 15.43 -12.23 -13.46
N GLU A 205 15.16 -10.99 -13.89
CA GLU A 205 16.19 -9.96 -14.06
C GLU A 205 16.91 -9.65 -12.74
N GLN A 206 16.19 -9.57 -11.61
CA GLN A 206 16.80 -9.35 -10.30
C GLN A 206 17.64 -10.55 -9.86
N LEU A 207 17.20 -11.79 -10.11
CA LEU A 207 17.98 -12.99 -9.84
C LEU A 207 19.27 -13.02 -10.65
N ILE A 208 19.20 -12.76 -11.95
CA ILE A 208 20.37 -12.71 -12.83
C ILE A 208 21.36 -11.65 -12.31
N LYS A 209 20.88 -10.45 -12.04
CA LYS A 209 21.70 -9.31 -11.62
C LYS A 209 22.37 -9.50 -10.26
N SER A 210 21.64 -10.11 -9.30
CA SER A 210 22.06 -10.04 -7.88
C SER A 210 22.46 -11.38 -7.28
N VAL A 211 22.16 -12.49 -7.95
CA VAL A 211 22.33 -13.84 -7.36
C VAL A 211 23.11 -14.77 -8.28
N LEU A 212 22.88 -14.72 -9.59
CA LEU A 212 23.38 -15.74 -10.53
C LEU A 212 24.90 -15.92 -10.47
N GLU A 213 25.65 -14.83 -10.47
CA GLU A 213 27.12 -14.91 -10.33
C GLU A 213 27.56 -15.54 -9.02
N ASP A 214 26.88 -15.22 -7.92
CA ASP A 214 27.21 -15.68 -6.59
C ASP A 214 26.90 -17.18 -6.39
N LEU A 215 25.94 -17.73 -7.14
CA LEU A 215 25.65 -19.18 -7.12
C LEU A 215 26.84 -20.01 -7.59
N PHE A 216 27.69 -19.47 -8.46
CA PHE A 216 28.87 -20.18 -8.98
C PHE A 216 30.16 -19.83 -8.22
N LYS A 217 30.12 -18.92 -7.25
CA LYS A 217 31.25 -18.54 -6.42
C LYS A 217 31.28 -19.39 -5.15
N LYS A 218 32.44 -20.03 -4.86
CA LYS A 218 32.64 -20.67 -3.56
C LYS A 218 32.69 -19.62 -2.44
N GLY A 219 31.92 -19.83 -1.37
CA GLY A 219 31.95 -18.98 -0.18
C GLY A 219 31.30 -17.60 -0.36
N SER A 220 30.31 -17.47 -1.25
CA SER A 220 29.57 -16.22 -1.38
C SER A 220 28.77 -15.90 -0.11
N PRO A 221 28.97 -14.71 0.52
CA PRO A 221 28.19 -14.30 1.69
C PRO A 221 26.70 -14.16 1.40
N VAL A 222 26.30 -13.89 0.15
CA VAL A 222 24.91 -13.79 -0.28
C VAL A 222 24.25 -15.16 -0.21
N ILE A 223 24.90 -16.18 -0.79
CA ILE A 223 24.40 -17.54 -0.81
C ILE A 223 24.43 -18.14 0.61
N GLU A 224 25.49 -17.92 1.37
CA GLU A 224 25.58 -18.39 2.77
C GLU A 224 24.40 -17.90 3.61
N ARG A 225 24.06 -16.61 3.55
CA ARG A 225 22.90 -16.03 4.28
C ARG A 225 21.55 -16.52 3.79
N ALA A 226 21.45 -16.90 2.53
CA ALA A 226 20.22 -17.40 1.92
C ALA A 226 20.05 -18.93 2.07
N THR A 227 21.10 -19.64 2.47
CA THR A 227 21.08 -21.10 2.63
C THR A 227 20.29 -21.47 3.88
N MET A 228 19.15 -22.10 3.71
CA MET A 228 18.34 -22.63 4.83
C MET A 228 18.65 -24.09 5.14
N VAL A 229 19.07 -24.86 4.13
CA VAL A 229 19.41 -26.28 4.29
C VAL A 229 20.71 -26.56 3.57
N ARG A 230 21.67 -27.22 4.24
CA ARG A 230 22.91 -27.68 3.66
C ARG A 230 23.16 -29.16 4.02
N ASP A 231 23.42 -29.99 3.02
CA ASP A 231 23.67 -31.44 3.20
C ASP A 231 22.55 -32.14 4.00
N GLY A 232 21.30 -31.72 3.79
CA GLY A 232 20.11 -32.24 4.46
C GLY A 232 19.93 -31.78 5.92
N ARG A 233 20.70 -30.77 6.37
CA ARG A 233 20.61 -30.18 7.72
C ARG A 233 20.15 -28.71 7.61
N ILE A 234 19.24 -28.32 8.53
CA ILE A 234 18.78 -26.95 8.74
C ILE A 234 19.78 -26.20 9.61
#